data_92e7856174907292359ad6fa8ee78ef6
#
_entry.id   92e7856174907292359ad6fa8ee78ef6
#
_cell.length_a   1.000
_cell.length_b   1.000
_cell.length_c   1.000
_cell.angle_alpha   90.00
_cell.angle_beta   90.00
_cell.angle_gamma   90.00
#
_symmetry.space_group_name_H-M   'P 1'
#
loop_
_entity.id
_entity.type
_entity.pdbx_description
1 polymer ?
#
loop_
_entity_poly.entity_id
_entity_poly.type
_entity_poly.pdbx_seq_one_letter_code
_entity_poly.pdbx_strand_id
1 'polypeptide(L)'
;MTEPTDLKYTKEHEWIRIEGDIATVGITAYAADKLGDVVFVDLPTVGATVAEGRVVGEIESTKSVGELFAPVDGTILEINDAVVATPELVNTDPFGTGWLIKVTYTALPELLSYTEYSALVGE
;
A
#
# COMPACT_ATOMS: atom_id res chain seq x y z
N MET A 1 16.70 -2.11 1.83
CA MET A 1 15.86 -1.85 3.03
C MET A 1 15.05 -3.09 3.36
N THR A 2 14.99 -3.46 4.62
CA THR A 2 14.25 -4.64 5.06
C THR A 2 12.81 -4.24 5.40
N GLU A 3 11.85 -5.04 4.98
CA GLU A 3 10.46 -4.83 5.33
C GLU A 3 10.26 -5.02 6.84
N PRO A 4 9.36 -4.23 7.50
CA PRO A 4 9.05 -4.42 8.92
C PRO A 4 8.46 -5.78 9.21
N THR A 5 8.77 -6.32 10.39
CA THR A 5 8.34 -7.66 10.78
C THR A 5 6.96 -7.68 11.47
N ASP A 6 6.45 -6.51 11.86
CA ASP A 6 5.20 -6.38 12.61
C ASP A 6 3.99 -5.99 11.75
N LEU A 7 4.18 -5.91 10.42
CA LEU A 7 3.10 -5.61 9.48
C LEU A 7 2.58 -6.87 8.82
N LYS A 8 1.43 -6.74 8.15
CA LYS A 8 0.91 -7.77 7.26
C LYS A 8 1.18 -7.36 5.82
N TYR A 9 1.14 -8.32 4.90
CA TYR A 9 1.53 -8.10 3.51
C TYR A 9 0.58 -8.80 2.54
N THR A 10 0.59 -8.34 1.28
CA THR A 10 -0.16 -9.00 0.21
C THR A 10 0.79 -9.46 -0.89
N LYS A 11 0.27 -10.34 -1.76
CA LYS A 11 1.02 -10.80 -2.95
C LYS A 11 1.27 -9.68 -3.94
N GLU A 12 0.50 -8.60 -3.86
CA GLU A 12 0.64 -7.42 -4.70
C GLU A 12 1.68 -6.44 -4.16
N HIS A 13 2.44 -6.84 -3.13
CA HIS A 13 3.52 -6.03 -2.53
C HIS A 13 3.00 -4.80 -1.81
N GLU A 14 1.91 -4.97 -1.08
CA GLU A 14 1.36 -3.94 -0.21
C GLU A 14 1.56 -4.35 1.24
N TRP A 15 1.81 -3.35 2.10
CA TRP A 15 1.86 -3.59 3.53
C TRP A 15 0.60 -3.05 4.18
N ILE A 16 0.20 -3.67 5.28
CA ILE A 16 -1.01 -3.30 6.02
C ILE A 16 -0.68 -3.20 7.50
N ARG A 17 -1.01 -2.04 8.09
CA ARG A 17 -0.92 -1.84 9.53
C ARG A 17 -2.32 -1.79 10.10
N ILE A 18 -2.64 -2.69 11.01
CA ILE A 18 -3.97 -2.80 11.60
C ILE A 18 -3.99 -2.06 12.93
N GLU A 19 -4.93 -1.13 13.08
CA GLU A 19 -5.17 -0.39 14.31
C GLU A 19 -6.69 -0.33 14.54
N GLY A 20 -7.19 -1.23 15.41
CA GLY A 20 -8.63 -1.34 15.62
C GLY A 20 -9.32 -1.80 14.33
N ASP A 21 -10.26 -1.03 13.84
CA ASP A 21 -10.99 -1.30 12.61
C ASP A 21 -10.42 -0.54 11.41
N ILE A 22 -9.23 0.04 11.54
CA ILE A 22 -8.58 0.83 10.49
C ILE A 22 -7.35 0.08 9.98
N ALA A 23 -7.26 -0.06 8.67
CA ALA A 23 -6.10 -0.62 7.99
C ALA A 23 -5.39 0.50 7.24
N THR A 24 -4.14 0.79 7.60
CA THR A 24 -3.29 1.73 6.87
C THR A 24 -2.51 0.92 5.84
N VAL A 25 -2.52 1.37 4.60
CA VAL A 25 -1.97 0.62 3.47
C VAL A 25 -0.95 1.44 2.71
N GLY A 26 0.14 0.80 2.34
CA GLY A 26 1.14 1.38 1.46
C GLY A 26 1.78 0.27 0.64
N ILE A 27 2.80 0.63 -0.17
CA ILE A 27 3.56 -0.38 -0.90
C ILE A 27 4.87 -0.66 -0.17
N THR A 28 5.39 -1.87 -0.34
CA THR A 28 6.62 -2.30 0.33
C THR A 28 7.83 -1.61 -0.27
N ALA A 29 8.96 -1.64 0.46
CA ALA A 29 10.21 -1.14 -0.06
C ALA A 29 10.63 -1.91 -1.31
N TYR A 30 10.32 -3.21 -1.35
CA TYR A 30 10.56 -4.06 -2.52
C TYR A 30 9.81 -3.50 -3.75
N ALA A 31 8.52 -3.20 -3.59
CA ALA A 31 7.71 -2.66 -4.69
C ALA A 31 8.20 -1.27 -5.12
N ALA A 32 8.52 -0.41 -4.17
CA ALA A 32 9.02 0.94 -4.48
C ALA A 32 10.34 0.87 -5.26
N ASP A 33 11.23 -0.05 -4.87
CA ASP A 33 12.50 -0.24 -5.55
C ASP A 33 12.30 -0.72 -6.98
N LYS A 34 11.37 -1.67 -7.20
CA LYS A 34 11.06 -2.21 -8.53
C LYS A 34 10.41 -1.17 -9.43
N LEU A 35 9.56 -0.31 -8.87
CA LEU A 35 8.93 0.77 -9.63
C LEU A 35 9.95 1.81 -10.11
N GLY A 36 10.92 2.16 -9.26
CA GLY A 36 11.81 3.28 -9.51
C GLY A 36 11.20 4.57 -8.98
N ASP A 37 11.71 5.71 -9.46
CA ASP A 37 11.31 7.02 -8.94
C ASP A 37 9.83 7.32 -9.21
N VAL A 38 9.03 7.41 -8.16
CA VAL A 38 7.60 7.68 -8.26
C VAL A 38 7.40 9.17 -8.56
N VAL A 39 6.62 9.45 -9.59
CA VAL A 39 6.37 10.81 -10.07
C VAL A 39 4.90 11.23 -9.96
N PHE A 40 3.99 10.28 -9.82
CA PHE A 40 2.57 10.57 -9.71
C PHE A 40 1.87 9.46 -8.93
N VAL A 41 0.93 9.85 -8.07
CA VAL A 41 0.12 8.90 -7.30
C VAL A 41 -1.35 9.30 -7.46
N ASP A 42 -2.15 8.34 -7.95
CA ASP A 42 -3.60 8.51 -8.09
C ASP A 42 -4.29 7.66 -7.03
N LEU A 43 -4.95 8.32 -6.08
CA LEU A 43 -5.59 7.68 -4.94
C LEU A 43 -7.11 7.74 -5.07
N PRO A 44 -7.83 6.79 -4.41
CA PRO A 44 -9.29 6.79 -4.47
C PRO A 44 -9.90 7.96 -3.70
N THR A 45 -11.21 8.13 -3.85
CA THR A 45 -11.95 9.17 -3.15
C THR A 45 -12.30 8.73 -1.74
N VAL A 46 -12.14 9.61 -0.78
CA VAL A 46 -12.58 9.37 0.61
C VAL A 46 -14.08 9.08 0.59
N GLY A 47 -14.48 8.02 1.30
CA GLY A 47 -15.86 7.57 1.33
C GLY A 47 -16.19 6.50 0.30
N ALA A 48 -15.29 6.23 -0.65
CA ALA A 48 -15.51 5.19 -1.64
C ALA A 48 -15.46 3.80 -1.00
N THR A 49 -16.34 2.91 -1.44
CA THR A 49 -16.32 1.51 -1.01
C THR A 49 -15.30 0.75 -1.84
N VAL A 50 -14.51 -0.09 -1.19
CA VAL A 50 -13.48 -0.90 -1.86
C VAL A 50 -13.70 -2.37 -1.54
N ALA A 51 -13.30 -3.22 -2.49
CA ALA A 51 -13.39 -4.68 -2.33
C ALA A 51 -12.01 -5.27 -2.55
N GLU A 52 -11.65 -6.24 -1.72
CA GLU A 52 -10.36 -6.92 -1.78
C GLU A 52 -10.06 -7.42 -3.20
N GLY A 53 -8.86 -7.15 -3.67
CA GLY A 53 -8.41 -7.55 -4.99
C GLY A 53 -8.77 -6.59 -6.13
N ARG A 54 -9.56 -5.54 -5.85
CA ARG A 54 -9.91 -4.55 -6.87
C ARG A 54 -8.88 -3.43 -6.92
N VAL A 55 -8.62 -2.91 -8.12
CA VAL A 55 -7.74 -1.76 -8.30
C VAL A 55 -8.42 -0.51 -7.78
N VAL A 56 -7.76 0.22 -6.90
CA VAL A 56 -8.30 1.43 -6.30
C VAL A 56 -7.46 2.67 -6.61
N GLY A 57 -6.28 2.49 -7.17
CA GLY A 57 -5.42 3.62 -7.52
C GLY A 57 -4.25 3.17 -8.37
N GLU A 58 -3.36 4.11 -8.69
CA GLU A 58 -2.17 3.87 -9.49
C GLU A 58 -0.99 4.64 -8.95
N ILE A 59 0.19 4.06 -9.11
CA ILE A 59 1.45 4.69 -8.71
C ILE A 59 2.33 4.71 -9.95
N GLU A 60 2.59 5.91 -10.47
CA GLU A 60 3.35 6.06 -11.71
C GLU A 60 4.79 6.46 -11.42
N SER A 61 5.72 5.76 -12.04
CA SER A 61 7.15 6.05 -11.94
C SER A 61 7.67 6.52 -13.30
N THR A 62 8.95 6.88 -13.33
CA THR A 62 9.62 7.29 -14.57
C THR A 62 9.70 6.18 -15.61
N LYS A 63 9.55 4.92 -15.21
CA LYS A 63 9.69 3.78 -16.11
C LYS A 63 8.47 2.87 -16.21
N SER A 64 7.48 3.02 -15.32
CA SER A 64 6.39 2.05 -15.26
C SER A 64 5.21 2.60 -14.45
N VAL A 65 4.08 1.88 -14.52
CA VAL A 65 2.89 2.19 -13.72
C VAL A 65 2.55 0.96 -12.90
N GLY A 66 2.40 1.14 -11.58
CA GLY A 66 1.95 0.10 -10.68
C GLY A 66 0.52 0.34 -10.27
N GLU A 67 -0.27 -0.73 -10.17
CA GLU A 67 -1.65 -0.63 -9.70
C GLU A 67 -1.71 -0.83 -8.19
N LEU A 68 -2.54 -0.04 -7.52
CA LEU A 68 -2.81 -0.21 -6.09
C LEU A 68 -4.09 -1.02 -5.95
N PHE A 69 -3.98 -2.18 -5.34
CA PHE A 69 -5.13 -3.07 -5.09
C PHE A 69 -5.62 -2.85 -3.66
N ALA A 70 -6.92 -2.96 -3.47
CA ALA A 70 -7.48 -2.94 -2.11
C ALA A 70 -7.12 -4.27 -1.43
N PRO A 71 -6.44 -4.22 -0.27
CA PRO A 71 -6.08 -5.46 0.43
C PRO A 71 -7.21 -6.00 1.30
N VAL A 72 -8.27 -5.23 1.50
CA VAL A 72 -9.39 -5.58 2.38
C VAL A 72 -10.68 -5.00 1.81
N ASP A 73 -11.82 -5.52 2.28
CA ASP A 73 -13.13 -4.93 1.99
C ASP A 73 -13.38 -3.79 2.99
N GLY A 74 -13.89 -2.68 2.54
CA GLY A 74 -14.21 -1.58 3.44
C GLY A 74 -14.51 -0.28 2.73
N THR A 75 -14.29 0.82 3.45
CA THR A 75 -14.55 2.18 2.97
C THR A 75 -13.29 3.01 3.17
N ILE A 76 -12.94 3.83 2.18
CA ILE A 76 -11.78 4.72 2.27
C ILE A 76 -12.06 5.77 3.34
N LEU A 77 -11.28 5.74 4.41
CA LEU A 77 -11.38 6.68 5.51
C LEU A 77 -10.54 7.93 5.24
N GLU A 78 -9.35 7.74 4.70
CA GLU A 78 -8.40 8.82 4.50
C GLU A 78 -7.43 8.48 3.37
N ILE A 79 -6.99 9.50 2.65
CA ILE A 79 -5.90 9.36 1.67
C ILE A 79 -4.75 10.25 2.12
N ASN A 80 -3.53 9.89 1.71
CA ASN A 80 -2.34 10.65 2.11
C ASN A 80 -2.06 11.75 1.07
N ASP A 81 -2.50 12.97 1.38
CA ASP A 81 -2.27 14.11 0.50
C ASP A 81 -0.78 14.43 0.32
N ALA A 82 0.06 14.05 1.29
CA ALA A 82 1.49 14.30 1.22
C ALA A 82 2.14 13.58 0.03
N VAL A 83 1.72 12.34 -0.27
CA VAL A 83 2.28 11.61 -1.42
C VAL A 83 1.71 12.11 -2.75
N VAL A 84 0.53 12.72 -2.73
CA VAL A 84 -0.02 13.35 -3.93
C VAL A 84 0.80 14.59 -4.26
N ALA A 85 1.15 15.38 -3.26
CA ALA A 85 1.97 16.60 -3.42
C ALA A 85 3.45 16.26 -3.66
N THR A 86 3.96 15.21 -2.99
CA THR A 86 5.37 14.82 -3.04
C THR A 86 5.46 13.32 -3.27
N PRO A 87 5.25 12.84 -4.50
CA PRO A 87 5.21 11.38 -4.79
C PRO A 87 6.47 10.61 -4.38
N GLU A 88 7.62 11.26 -4.35
CA GLU A 88 8.88 10.63 -3.98
C GLU A 88 8.92 10.10 -2.55
N LEU A 89 7.96 10.50 -1.69
CA LEU A 89 7.84 9.96 -0.34
C LEU A 89 7.59 8.45 -0.37
N VAL A 90 6.96 7.95 -1.41
CA VAL A 90 6.74 6.51 -1.59
C VAL A 90 8.09 5.78 -1.70
N ASN A 91 9.08 6.41 -2.30
CA ASN A 91 10.43 5.82 -2.42
C ASN A 91 11.25 6.00 -1.14
N THR A 92 11.20 7.19 -0.55
CA THR A 92 12.10 7.54 0.55
C THR A 92 11.63 7.02 1.90
N ASP A 93 10.30 6.88 2.09
CA ASP A 93 9.75 6.45 3.37
C ASP A 93 8.46 5.66 3.19
N PRO A 94 8.51 4.51 2.50
CA PRO A 94 7.31 3.75 2.14
C PRO A 94 6.50 3.24 3.35
N PHE A 95 7.12 3.04 4.51
CA PHE A 95 6.45 2.54 5.71
C PHE A 95 6.04 3.65 6.69
N GLY A 96 6.42 4.88 6.42
CA GLY A 96 6.14 6.03 7.26
C GLY A 96 5.31 7.05 6.50
N THR A 97 5.91 8.20 6.19
CA THR A 97 5.21 9.30 5.52
C THR A 97 4.71 8.96 4.12
N GLY A 98 5.18 7.86 3.54
CA GLY A 98 4.76 7.39 2.22
C GLY A 98 3.56 6.45 2.23
N TRP A 99 2.81 6.36 3.32
CA TRP A 99 1.58 5.55 3.33
C TRP A 99 0.59 6.11 2.30
N LEU A 100 -0.31 5.26 1.80
CA LEU A 100 -1.19 5.65 0.70
C LEU A 100 -2.64 5.89 1.13
N ILE A 101 -3.28 4.91 1.75
CA ILE A 101 -4.69 5.01 2.12
C ILE A 101 -4.92 4.43 3.51
N LYS A 102 -6.02 4.88 4.15
CA LYS A 102 -6.56 4.24 5.35
C LYS A 102 -7.96 3.77 5.04
N VAL A 103 -8.25 2.54 5.38
CA VAL A 103 -9.54 1.89 5.10
C VAL A 103 -10.17 1.47 6.42
N THR A 104 -11.45 1.82 6.61
CA THR A 104 -12.24 1.22 7.68
C THR A 104 -12.72 -0.11 7.14
N TYR A 105 -12.08 -1.21 7.54
CA TYR A 105 -12.35 -2.50 6.95
C TYR A 105 -13.56 -3.18 7.62
N THR A 106 -14.29 -3.95 6.80
CA THR A 106 -15.44 -4.73 7.29
C THR A 106 -15.08 -6.21 7.37
N ALA A 107 -14.09 -6.64 6.60
CA ALA A 107 -13.61 -8.01 6.61
C ALA A 107 -12.12 -8.02 6.30
N LEU A 108 -11.37 -8.88 7.01
CA LEU A 108 -9.95 -9.08 6.75
C LEU A 108 -9.79 -10.42 6.05
N PRO A 109 -9.21 -10.44 4.85
CA PRO A 109 -8.83 -11.70 4.22
C PRO A 109 -7.58 -12.25 4.92
N GLU A 110 -7.14 -13.42 4.50
CA GLU A 110 -5.88 -13.97 4.99
C GLU A 110 -4.72 -13.18 4.39
N LEU A 111 -3.97 -12.49 5.25
CA LEU A 111 -2.83 -11.67 4.84
C LEU A 111 -1.53 -12.41 5.15
N LEU A 112 -0.48 -12.08 4.40
CA LEU A 112 0.83 -12.69 4.60
C LEU A 112 1.53 -12.10 5.81
N SER A 113 2.26 -12.95 6.55
CA SER A 113 3.17 -12.48 7.58
C SER A 113 4.46 -11.99 6.90
N TYR A 114 5.33 -11.35 7.67
CA TYR A 114 6.65 -10.95 7.16
C TYR A 114 7.41 -12.17 6.60
N THR A 115 7.39 -13.28 7.32
CA THR A 115 8.12 -14.50 6.91
C THR A 115 7.59 -15.03 5.58
N GLU A 116 6.27 -15.07 5.43
CA GLU A 116 5.64 -15.53 4.20
C GLU A 116 5.94 -14.59 3.03
N TYR A 117 5.89 -13.28 3.28
CA TYR A 117 6.18 -12.29 2.24
C TYR A 117 7.66 -12.34 1.83
N SER A 118 8.57 -12.45 2.80
CA SER A 118 10.01 -12.56 2.52
C SER A 118 10.30 -13.75 1.63
N ALA A 119 9.65 -14.88 1.89
CA ALA A 119 9.81 -16.08 1.06
C ALA A 119 9.30 -15.83 -0.37
N LEU A 120 8.20 -15.08 -0.49
CA LEU A 120 7.61 -14.75 -1.79
C LEU A 120 8.56 -13.93 -2.66
N VAL A 121 9.26 -12.93 -2.08
CA VAL A 121 10.15 -12.04 -2.82
C VAL A 121 11.60 -12.51 -2.84
N GLY A 122 11.91 -13.61 -2.17
CA GLY A 122 13.25 -14.22 -2.20
C GLY A 122 14.25 -13.59 -1.25
N GLU A 123 13.78 -13.00 -0.16
CA GLU A 123 14.67 -12.40 0.85
C GLU A 123 14.86 -13.27 2.08
#